data_8852095ac025bd1f04715513bce145cb
#
_entry.id   8852095ac025bd1f04715513bce145cb
#
_cell.length_a   1.000
_cell.length_b   1.000
_cell.length_c   1.000
_cell.angle_alpha   90.00
_cell.angle_beta   90.00
_cell.angle_gamma   90.00
#
_symmetry.space_group_name_H-M   'P 1'
#
loop_
_entity.id
_entity.type
_entity.pdbx_description
1 polymer ?
#
loop_
_entity_poly.entity_id
_entity_poly.type
_entity_poly.pdbx_seq_one_letter_code
_entity_poly.pdbx_strand_id
1 'polypeptide(L)'
;IIVLTDSDSAGFLIRKFLKSSIAEDKITHVYIPDVYGKEKRKTQAGKEGKLGVEGISEEILLEAFRKAGVICSETSQAERRLITNIDLYEAGLTGKENSKEKRVRLMKALALPERLSTSSLLKILNTFVTYEEFIQKLKETEL
;
A
#
# COMPACT_ATOMS: atom_id res chain seq x y z
N ILE A 1 -4.83 12.69 -11.46
CA ILE A 1 -6.03 12.15 -10.78
C ILE A 1 -5.59 11.38 -9.56
N ILE A 2 -6.14 11.69 -8.39
CA ILE A 2 -5.91 10.95 -7.15
C ILE A 2 -7.05 9.94 -7.00
N VAL A 3 -6.70 8.66 -6.79
CA VAL A 3 -7.67 7.57 -6.64
C VAL A 3 -7.56 7.00 -5.23
N LEU A 4 -8.61 7.21 -4.46
CA LEU A 4 -8.82 6.65 -3.12
C LEU A 4 -10.07 5.76 -3.16
N THR A 5 -9.92 4.51 -2.81
CA THR A 5 -11.03 3.53 -2.73
C THR A 5 -10.87 2.67 -1.49
N ASP A 6 -11.91 1.96 -1.11
CA ASP A 6 -11.84 0.93 -0.08
C ASP A 6 -10.79 -0.13 -0.43
N SER A 7 -10.26 -0.80 0.58
CA SER A 7 -9.25 -1.86 0.43
C SER A 7 -9.86 -3.25 0.20
N ASP A 8 -11.07 -3.30 -0.30
CA ASP A 8 -11.81 -4.52 -0.64
C ASP A 8 -11.68 -4.90 -2.13
N SER A 9 -12.30 -6.00 -2.52
CA SER A 9 -12.31 -6.49 -3.90
C SER A 9 -12.88 -5.48 -4.89
N ALA A 10 -13.94 -4.77 -4.50
CA ALA A 10 -14.59 -3.78 -5.36
C ALA A 10 -13.69 -2.57 -5.61
N GLY A 11 -13.04 -2.05 -4.57
CA GLY A 11 -12.09 -0.96 -4.68
C GLY A 11 -10.91 -1.29 -5.59
N PHE A 12 -10.35 -2.51 -5.48
CA PHE A 12 -9.27 -2.96 -6.38
C PHE A 12 -9.75 -3.18 -7.82
N LEU A 13 -11.01 -3.59 -8.04
CA LEU A 13 -11.59 -3.70 -9.38
C LEU A 13 -11.71 -2.32 -10.05
N ILE A 14 -12.19 -1.31 -9.32
CA ILE A 14 -12.25 0.08 -9.78
C ILE A 14 -10.86 0.56 -10.19
N ARG A 15 -9.83 0.33 -9.36
CA ARG A 15 -8.44 0.71 -9.66
C ARG A 15 -7.93 0.02 -10.94
N LYS A 16 -8.24 -1.27 -11.12
CA LYS A 16 -7.87 -2.01 -12.32
C LYS A 16 -8.52 -1.40 -13.58
N PHE A 17 -9.80 -1.06 -13.50
CA PHE A 17 -10.50 -0.40 -14.60
C PHE A 17 -9.89 0.96 -14.95
N LEU A 18 -9.61 1.80 -13.96
CA LEU A 18 -8.99 3.10 -14.17
C LEU A 18 -7.59 2.99 -14.80
N LYS A 19 -6.77 2.03 -14.36
CA LYS A 19 -5.46 1.75 -14.97
C LYS A 19 -5.53 1.34 -16.44
N SER A 20 -6.62 0.73 -16.88
CA SER A 20 -6.80 0.37 -18.29
C SER A 20 -7.27 1.55 -19.16
N SER A 21 -7.80 2.60 -18.55
CA SER A 21 -8.44 3.72 -19.25
C SER A 21 -7.66 5.03 -19.16
N ILE A 22 -6.77 5.15 -18.19
CA ILE A 22 -6.02 6.38 -17.91
C ILE A 22 -4.53 6.06 -17.88
N ALA A 23 -3.72 6.93 -18.52
CA ALA A 23 -2.26 6.78 -18.52
C ALA A 23 -1.71 6.79 -17.08
N GLU A 24 -0.75 5.93 -16.81
CA GLU A 24 -0.24 5.66 -15.45
C GLU A 24 0.41 6.89 -14.80
N ASP A 25 1.02 7.76 -15.59
CA ASP A 25 1.62 9.03 -15.16
C ASP A 25 0.59 10.07 -14.67
N LYS A 26 -0.68 9.90 -15.05
CA LYS A 26 -1.80 10.78 -14.67
C LYS A 26 -2.61 10.26 -13.46
N ILE A 27 -2.26 9.10 -12.94
CA ILE A 27 -2.95 8.48 -11.80
C ILE A 27 -2.01 8.35 -10.60
N THR A 28 -2.47 8.85 -9.45
CA THR A 28 -1.85 8.59 -8.14
C THR A 28 -2.81 7.76 -7.30
N HIS A 29 -2.41 6.53 -6.97
CA HIS A 29 -3.19 5.66 -6.11
C HIS A 29 -2.84 5.89 -4.64
N VAL A 30 -3.84 6.26 -3.85
CA VAL A 30 -3.76 6.33 -2.39
C VAL A 30 -4.33 5.04 -1.81
N TYR A 31 -3.55 4.34 -0.99
CA TYR A 31 -3.94 3.09 -0.38
C TYR A 31 -4.14 3.25 1.13
N ILE A 32 -5.31 2.82 1.61
CA ILE A 32 -5.58 2.68 3.04
C ILE A 32 -5.24 1.26 3.51
N PRO A 33 -4.83 1.07 4.77
CA PRO A 33 -4.60 -0.26 5.33
C PRO A 33 -5.89 -1.06 5.44
N ASP A 34 -5.75 -2.37 5.56
CA ASP A 34 -6.86 -3.25 5.91
C ASP A 34 -7.20 -3.08 7.39
N VAL A 35 -8.24 -2.32 7.69
CA VAL A 35 -8.79 -2.15 9.04
C VAL A 35 -10.09 -2.94 9.12
N TYR A 36 -10.13 -3.91 10.04
CA TYR A 36 -11.31 -4.74 10.23
C TYR A 36 -12.26 -4.10 11.24
N GLY A 37 -13.54 -4.13 10.94
CA GLY A 37 -14.55 -3.56 11.79
C GLY A 37 -15.89 -3.38 11.09
N LYS A 38 -16.80 -2.75 11.78
CA LYS A 38 -18.13 -2.42 11.30
C LYS A 38 -18.30 -0.90 11.31
N GLU A 39 -18.72 -0.34 10.19
CA GLU A 39 -19.07 1.07 10.12
C GLU A 39 -20.26 1.38 11.03
N LYS A 40 -20.22 2.52 11.71
CA LYS A 40 -21.26 2.94 12.69
C LYS A 40 -22.68 2.97 12.08
N ARG A 41 -22.79 3.24 10.77
CA ARG A 41 -24.07 3.36 10.06
C ARG A 41 -24.61 2.03 9.54
N LYS A 42 -23.81 0.98 9.48
CA LYS A 42 -24.21 -0.32 8.93
C LYS A 42 -24.69 -1.27 10.02
N THR A 43 -25.77 -1.99 9.76
CA THR A 43 -26.29 -3.05 10.66
C THR A 43 -25.37 -4.26 10.68
N GLN A 44 -24.66 -4.54 9.56
CA GLN A 44 -23.71 -5.64 9.41
C GLN A 44 -22.38 -5.14 8.80
N ALA A 45 -21.27 -5.82 9.11
CA ALA A 45 -20.00 -5.59 8.44
C ALA A 45 -20.10 -5.88 6.94
N GLY A 46 -19.27 -5.22 6.12
CA GLY A 46 -19.15 -5.55 4.70
C GLY A 46 -18.72 -7.00 4.47
N LYS A 47 -18.86 -7.50 3.23
CA LYS A 47 -18.53 -8.89 2.88
C LYS A 47 -17.14 -9.37 3.33
N GLU A 48 -16.16 -8.49 3.35
CA GLU A 48 -14.79 -8.79 3.76
C GLU A 48 -14.49 -8.36 5.22
N GLY A 49 -15.47 -7.83 5.94
CA GLY A 49 -15.31 -7.37 7.32
C GLY A 49 -14.38 -6.16 7.48
N LYS A 50 -14.04 -5.49 6.38
CA LYS A 50 -13.16 -4.32 6.38
C LYS A 50 -13.94 -3.02 6.48
N LEU A 51 -13.35 -2.03 7.14
CA LEU A 51 -13.86 -0.67 7.12
C LEU A 51 -13.57 -0.03 5.76
N GLY A 52 -14.56 0.65 5.20
CA GLY A 52 -14.38 1.51 4.04
C GLY A 52 -13.70 2.83 4.41
N VAL A 53 -13.40 3.63 3.39
CA VAL A 53 -12.76 4.97 3.54
C VAL A 53 -13.51 5.85 4.56
N GLU A 54 -14.84 5.80 4.57
CA GLU A 54 -15.66 6.59 5.49
C GLU A 54 -15.56 6.15 6.97
N GLY A 55 -15.08 4.95 7.23
CA GLY A 55 -14.91 4.40 8.59
C GLY A 55 -13.50 4.55 9.15
N ILE A 56 -12.56 5.09 8.38
CA ILE A 56 -11.16 5.24 8.75
C ILE A 56 -10.91 6.60 9.41
N SER A 57 -10.01 6.63 10.41
CA SER A 57 -9.66 7.89 11.07
C SER A 57 -8.90 8.84 10.15
N GLU A 58 -8.98 10.13 10.48
CA GLU A 58 -8.29 11.18 9.72
C GLU A 58 -6.78 10.96 9.69
N GLU A 59 -6.19 10.52 10.81
CA GLU A 59 -4.74 10.26 10.90
C GLU A 59 -4.29 9.17 9.92
N ILE A 60 -5.04 8.06 9.83
CA ILE A 60 -4.75 6.96 8.89
C ILE A 60 -4.89 7.46 7.46
N LEU A 61 -5.88 8.30 7.19
CA LEU A 61 -6.12 8.85 5.87
C LEU A 61 -5.00 9.81 5.46
N LEU A 62 -4.60 10.74 6.32
CA LEU A 62 -3.48 11.65 6.08
C LEU A 62 -2.18 10.89 5.83
N GLU A 63 -1.90 9.84 6.61
CA GLU A 63 -0.73 9.00 6.40
C GLU A 63 -0.77 8.27 5.05
N ALA A 64 -1.93 7.82 4.60
CA ALA A 64 -2.09 7.22 3.28
C ALA A 64 -1.78 8.23 2.15
N PHE A 65 -2.19 9.48 2.28
CA PHE A 65 -1.84 10.56 1.35
C PHE A 65 -0.35 10.90 1.35
N ARG A 66 0.31 10.89 2.51
CA ARG A 66 1.77 11.07 2.61
C ARG A 66 2.52 9.95 1.90
N LYS A 67 2.15 8.69 2.14
CA LYS A 67 2.75 7.52 1.47
C LYS A 67 2.61 7.56 -0.05
N ALA A 68 1.50 8.09 -0.54
CA ALA A 68 1.26 8.28 -1.97
C ALA A 68 2.00 9.48 -2.57
N GLY A 69 2.72 10.27 -1.76
CA GLY A 69 3.43 11.46 -2.22
C GLY A 69 2.52 12.64 -2.59
N VAL A 70 1.26 12.60 -2.16
CA VAL A 70 0.28 13.68 -2.42
C VAL A 70 0.49 14.84 -1.46
N ILE A 71 0.85 14.54 -0.22
CA ILE A 71 1.23 15.52 0.79
C ILE A 71 2.74 15.42 0.96
N CYS A 72 3.46 16.52 0.69
CA CYS A 72 4.90 16.56 0.86
C CYS A 72 5.27 16.43 2.34
N SER A 73 6.08 15.43 2.67
CA SER A 73 6.97 15.53 3.81
C SER A 73 8.23 16.29 3.36
N GLU A 74 8.76 17.19 4.17
CA GLU A 74 9.91 18.06 3.85
C GLU A 74 11.26 17.31 3.66
N THR A 75 11.23 16.01 3.45
CA THR A 75 12.44 15.21 3.19
C THR A 75 12.81 15.35 1.71
N SER A 76 13.88 16.09 1.49
CA SER A 76 14.56 16.27 0.21
C SER A 76 14.68 14.94 -0.57
N GLN A 77 14.20 14.95 -1.80
CA GLN A 77 14.43 13.89 -2.79
C GLN A 77 15.87 13.96 -3.36
N ALA A 78 16.87 14.07 -2.48
CA ALA A 78 18.26 13.91 -2.91
C ALA A 78 18.50 12.43 -3.24
N GLU A 79 19.10 12.17 -4.37
CA GLU A 79 19.62 10.89 -4.92
C GLU A 79 19.39 9.64 -4.03
N ARG A 80 18.14 9.13 -4.03
CA ARG A 80 17.78 7.94 -3.24
C ARG A 80 18.02 6.71 -4.08
N ARG A 81 18.71 5.70 -3.52
CA ARG A 81 18.72 4.37 -4.12
C ARG A 81 17.28 3.83 -4.16
N LEU A 82 16.80 3.53 -5.36
CA LEU A 82 15.48 2.92 -5.52
C LEU A 82 15.51 1.43 -5.15
N ILE A 83 14.44 0.98 -4.53
CA ILE A 83 14.16 -0.44 -4.32
C ILE A 83 13.79 -1.04 -5.67
N THR A 84 14.36 -2.18 -6.02
CA THR A 84 14.17 -2.86 -7.30
C THR A 84 13.46 -4.21 -7.15
N ASN A 85 13.06 -4.82 -8.26
CA ASN A 85 12.53 -6.19 -8.25
C ASN A 85 13.57 -7.21 -7.76
N ILE A 86 14.87 -6.94 -7.96
CA ILE A 86 15.96 -7.79 -7.46
C ILE A 86 15.99 -7.74 -5.93
N ASP A 87 15.88 -6.56 -5.33
CA ASP A 87 15.84 -6.41 -3.88
C ASP A 87 14.65 -7.15 -3.28
N LEU A 88 13.48 -7.11 -3.93
CA LEU A 88 12.31 -7.89 -3.48
C LEU A 88 12.55 -9.40 -3.58
N TYR A 89 13.24 -9.86 -4.62
CA TYR A 89 13.59 -11.28 -4.79
C TYR A 89 14.60 -11.74 -3.74
N GLU A 90 15.65 -10.98 -3.50
CA GLU A 90 16.68 -11.25 -2.49
C GLU A 90 16.08 -11.32 -1.09
N ALA A 91 15.17 -10.39 -0.76
CA ALA A 91 14.40 -10.38 0.48
C ALA A 91 13.40 -11.55 0.60
N GLY A 92 13.24 -12.37 -0.45
CA GLY A 92 12.29 -13.48 -0.46
C GLY A 92 10.83 -13.05 -0.56
N LEU A 93 10.57 -11.82 -0.99
CA LEU A 93 9.22 -11.27 -1.18
C LEU A 93 8.62 -11.66 -2.53
N THR A 94 9.44 -12.19 -3.47
CA THR A 94 9.00 -12.69 -4.78
C THR A 94 9.77 -13.95 -5.16
N GLY A 95 9.16 -14.82 -5.96
CA GLY A 95 9.82 -15.96 -6.60
C GLY A 95 10.32 -17.07 -5.68
N LYS A 96 10.01 -17.03 -4.39
CA LYS A 96 10.42 -18.05 -3.40
C LYS A 96 9.21 -18.60 -2.66
N GLU A 97 9.38 -19.74 -1.99
CA GLU A 97 8.37 -20.27 -1.06
C GLU A 97 8.00 -19.23 0.00
N ASN A 98 6.73 -19.21 0.39
CA ASN A 98 6.18 -18.29 1.38
C ASN A 98 6.31 -16.77 1.03
N SER A 99 6.71 -16.44 -0.20
CA SER A 99 6.89 -15.03 -0.60
C SER A 99 5.59 -14.20 -0.50
N LYS A 100 4.43 -14.83 -0.70
CA LYS A 100 3.13 -14.17 -0.50
C LYS A 100 2.91 -13.81 0.97
N GLU A 101 3.16 -14.74 1.89
CA GLU A 101 3.01 -14.52 3.32
C GLU A 101 3.97 -13.44 3.84
N LYS A 102 5.21 -13.49 3.36
CA LYS A 102 6.22 -12.47 3.67
C LYS A 102 5.80 -11.08 3.19
N ARG A 103 5.27 -10.96 1.97
CA ARG A 103 4.71 -9.69 1.48
C ARG A 103 3.56 -9.20 2.35
N VAL A 104 2.65 -10.08 2.76
CA VAL A 104 1.53 -9.71 3.64
C VAL A 104 2.04 -9.17 4.98
N ARG A 105 3.03 -9.80 5.59
CA ARG A 105 3.65 -9.30 6.84
C ARG A 105 4.26 -7.91 6.65
N LEU A 106 5.03 -7.72 5.59
CA LEU A 106 5.63 -6.43 5.28
C LEU A 106 4.56 -5.35 5.03
N MET A 107 3.53 -5.66 4.24
CA MET A 107 2.43 -4.73 3.98
C MET A 107 1.69 -4.33 5.25
N LYS A 108 1.42 -5.28 6.16
CA LYS A 108 0.85 -4.99 7.48
C LYS A 108 1.75 -4.06 8.30
N ALA A 109 3.03 -4.35 8.39
CA ALA A 109 3.99 -3.52 9.12
C ALA A 109 4.12 -2.10 8.57
N LEU A 110 3.86 -1.93 7.28
CA LEU A 110 3.86 -0.63 6.60
C LEU A 110 2.48 0.03 6.52
N ALA A 111 1.46 -0.54 7.17
CA ALA A 111 0.06 -0.10 7.08
C ALA A 111 -0.39 0.10 5.62
N LEU A 112 -0.17 -0.93 4.80
CA LEU A 112 -0.62 -1.04 3.41
C LEU A 112 -1.63 -2.19 3.28
N PRO A 113 -2.55 -2.13 2.29
CA PRO A 113 -3.51 -3.20 2.06
C PRO A 113 -2.82 -4.48 1.58
N GLU A 114 -3.26 -5.63 2.08
CA GLU A 114 -2.65 -6.94 1.79
C GLU A 114 -2.80 -7.40 0.33
N ARG A 115 -3.68 -6.78 -0.43
CA ARG A 115 -3.99 -7.12 -1.83
C ARG A 115 -3.14 -6.42 -2.88
N LEU A 116 -2.16 -5.63 -2.48
CA LEU A 116 -1.27 -4.98 -3.45
C LEU A 116 -0.55 -5.99 -4.32
N SER A 117 -0.54 -5.75 -5.63
CA SER A 117 0.34 -6.48 -6.54
C SER A 117 1.81 -6.13 -6.23
N THR A 118 2.73 -7.00 -6.64
CA THR A 118 4.16 -6.75 -6.45
C THR A 118 4.62 -5.44 -7.09
N SER A 119 4.12 -5.14 -8.30
CA SER A 119 4.44 -3.89 -9.00
C SER A 119 3.87 -2.66 -8.29
N SER A 120 2.64 -2.75 -7.75
CA SER A 120 2.05 -1.66 -6.96
C SER A 120 2.78 -1.48 -5.62
N LEU A 121 3.17 -2.57 -4.97
CA LEU A 121 3.98 -2.53 -3.76
C LEU A 121 5.32 -1.84 -4.01
N LEU A 122 6.04 -2.24 -5.06
CA LEU A 122 7.34 -1.64 -5.41
C LEU A 122 7.20 -0.13 -5.68
N LYS A 123 6.17 0.26 -6.40
CA LYS A 123 5.91 1.67 -6.71
C LYS A 123 5.64 2.49 -5.46
N ILE A 124 4.78 2.03 -4.58
CA ILE A 124 4.45 2.74 -3.34
C ILE A 124 5.64 2.77 -2.37
N LEU A 125 6.40 1.69 -2.24
CA LEU A 125 7.63 1.67 -1.42
C LEU A 125 8.59 2.79 -1.86
N ASN A 126 8.85 2.89 -3.15
CA ASN A 126 9.74 3.92 -3.70
C ASN A 126 9.20 5.36 -3.54
N THR A 127 7.96 5.53 -3.13
CA THR A 127 7.40 6.87 -2.87
C THR A 127 7.71 7.35 -1.46
N PHE A 128 7.67 6.49 -0.44
CA PHE A 128 7.76 6.92 0.95
C PHE A 128 8.82 6.21 1.81
N VAL A 129 9.45 5.13 1.31
CA VAL A 129 10.44 4.34 2.05
C VAL A 129 11.81 4.50 1.41
N THR A 130 12.85 4.77 2.19
CA THR A 130 14.23 4.69 1.73
C THR A 130 14.68 3.24 1.66
N TYR A 131 15.78 2.95 0.95
CA TYR A 131 16.33 1.60 0.90
C TYR A 131 16.75 1.11 2.29
N GLU A 132 17.34 1.98 3.11
CA GLU A 132 17.75 1.69 4.48
C GLU A 132 16.55 1.35 5.38
N GLU A 133 15.48 2.14 5.29
CA GLU A 133 14.22 1.88 6.01
C GLU A 133 13.58 0.57 5.56
N PHE A 134 13.64 0.24 4.28
CA PHE A 134 13.18 -1.04 3.75
C PHE A 134 13.93 -2.21 4.37
N ILE A 135 15.27 -2.17 4.38
CA ILE A 135 16.10 -3.19 5.03
C ILE A 135 15.82 -3.28 6.53
N GLN A 136 15.63 -2.16 7.19
CA GLN A 136 15.28 -2.15 8.62
C GLN A 136 13.93 -2.82 8.88
N LYS A 137 12.92 -2.52 8.05
CA LYS A 137 11.59 -3.15 8.15
C LYS A 137 11.64 -4.66 7.90
N LEU A 138 12.45 -5.13 6.97
CA LEU A 138 12.64 -6.57 6.77
C LEU A 138 13.18 -7.25 8.04
N LYS A 139 14.16 -6.65 8.71
CA LYS A 139 14.70 -7.17 9.97
C LYS A 139 13.67 -7.19 11.09
N GLU A 140 12.89 -6.11 11.24
CA GLU A 140 11.84 -5.99 12.26
C GLU A 140 10.70 -6.99 12.08
N THR A 141 10.42 -7.38 10.84
CA THR A 141 9.37 -8.35 10.50
C THR A 141 9.85 -9.79 10.42
N GLU A 142 11.12 -10.04 10.75
CA GLU A 142 11.75 -11.37 10.66
C GLU A 142 11.69 -11.98 9.25
N LEU A 143 11.97 -11.17 8.24
CA LEU A 143 11.91 -11.52 6.82
C LEU A 143 13.31 -11.71 6.23
#